data_de135bb8721bb41585cd125c09dc227e
#
_entry.id   de135bb8721bb41585cd125c09dc227e
#
_cell.length_a   1.000
_cell.length_b   1.000
_cell.length_c   1.000
_cell.angle_alpha   90.00
_cell.angle_beta   90.00
_cell.angle_gamma   90.00
#
_symmetry.space_group_name_H-M   'P 1'
#
loop_
_entity.id
_entity.type
_entity.pdbx_description
1 polymer ?
#
loop_
_entity_poly.entity_id
_entity_poly.type
_entity_poly.pdbx_seq_one_letter_code
_entity_poly.pdbx_strand_id
1 'polypeptide(L)'
;MNITTVVKQIEPEIITNRRELHKIPELGLELPKTVAYVKAQLDAMAIPYQELVNGNALVGLIKGGHPGKTLAIRADMDGLPIQEETGLEFTSQTGNMHACGHDGHTAMLLGAARGGRATAPVARR
;
A
#
# COMPACT_ATOMS: atom_id res chain seq x y z
N MET A 1 -17.72 4.60 -15.18
CA MET A 1 -17.51 4.46 -13.73
C MET A 1 -17.14 5.80 -13.15
N ASN A 2 -17.74 6.17 -12.03
CA ASN A 2 -17.41 7.41 -11.32
C ASN A 2 -16.31 7.12 -10.27
N ILE A 3 -15.12 7.66 -10.49
CA ILE A 3 -13.96 7.46 -9.60
C ILE A 3 -14.28 7.94 -8.17
N THR A 4 -14.97 9.07 -8.02
CA THR A 4 -15.36 9.59 -6.69
C THR A 4 -16.21 8.60 -5.91
N THR A 5 -17.13 7.92 -6.57
CA THR A 5 -17.96 6.88 -5.93
C THR A 5 -17.13 5.69 -5.49
N VAL A 6 -16.20 5.21 -6.33
CA VAL A 6 -15.29 4.11 -5.97
C VAL A 6 -14.42 4.51 -4.79
N VAL A 7 -13.83 5.69 -4.80
CA VAL A 7 -12.97 6.19 -3.70
C VAL A 7 -13.75 6.24 -2.39
N LYS A 8 -14.98 6.76 -2.39
CA LYS A 8 -15.82 6.79 -1.18
C LYS A 8 -16.13 5.39 -0.62
N GLN A 9 -16.29 4.40 -1.48
CA GLN A 9 -16.53 3.02 -1.05
C GLN A 9 -15.31 2.38 -0.38
N ILE A 10 -14.10 2.70 -0.85
CA ILE A 10 -12.86 2.14 -0.33
C ILE A 10 -12.16 3.04 0.70
N GLU A 11 -12.65 4.23 0.97
CA GLU A 11 -12.08 5.17 1.93
C GLU A 11 -11.80 4.56 3.31
N PRO A 12 -12.73 3.79 3.92
CA PRO A 12 -12.45 3.15 5.20
C PRO A 12 -11.27 2.18 5.16
N GLU A 13 -11.10 1.47 4.04
CA GLU A 13 -9.96 0.56 3.82
C GLU A 13 -8.64 1.33 3.69
N ILE A 14 -8.64 2.46 2.97
CA ILE A 14 -7.46 3.32 2.84
C ILE A 14 -7.04 3.88 4.21
N ILE A 15 -7.99 4.34 5.02
CA ILE A 15 -7.73 4.86 6.36
C ILE A 15 -7.16 3.75 7.25
N THR A 16 -7.72 2.55 7.21
CA THR A 16 -7.24 1.40 7.97
C THR A 16 -5.81 1.03 7.55
N ASN A 17 -5.54 0.93 6.26
CA ASN A 17 -4.20 0.64 5.74
C ASN A 17 -3.18 1.67 6.23
N ARG A 18 -3.51 2.95 6.15
CA ARG A 18 -2.63 4.02 6.64
C ARG A 18 -2.33 3.87 8.13
N ARG A 19 -3.33 3.62 8.96
CA ARG A 19 -3.17 3.50 10.41
C ARG A 19 -2.39 2.25 10.80
N GLU A 20 -2.61 1.12 10.14
CA GLU A 20 -1.85 -0.11 10.40
C GLU A 20 -0.37 0.04 9.99
N LEU A 21 -0.10 0.65 8.85
CA LEU A 21 1.27 0.96 8.42
C LEU A 21 1.96 1.95 9.36
N HIS A 22 1.22 2.93 9.87
CA HIS A 22 1.74 3.93 10.81
C HIS A 22 2.26 3.32 12.13
N LYS A 23 1.71 2.20 12.53
CA LYS A 23 2.16 1.48 13.75
C LYS A 23 3.50 0.78 13.61
N ILE A 24 3.95 0.49 12.38
CA ILE A 24 5.09 -0.38 12.10
C ILE A 24 6.17 0.28 11.23
N PRO A 25 6.55 1.54 11.47
CA PRO A 25 7.58 2.20 10.66
C PRO A 25 8.92 1.49 10.80
N GLU A 26 9.55 1.19 9.68
CA GLU A 26 10.85 0.57 9.56
C GLU A 26 11.77 1.45 8.71
N LEU A 27 13.08 1.26 8.82
CA LEU A 27 14.07 2.18 8.24
C LEU A 27 14.75 1.63 7.00
N GLY A 28 15.03 2.50 6.05
CA GLY A 28 15.88 2.22 4.91
C GLY A 28 15.32 1.11 4.02
N LEU A 29 16.11 0.08 3.79
CA LEU A 29 15.78 -1.07 2.95
C LEU A 29 15.64 -2.39 3.76
N GLU A 30 15.27 -2.29 5.02
CA GLU A 30 14.94 -3.43 5.87
C GLU A 30 13.53 -3.25 6.43
N LEU A 31 12.53 -3.68 5.64
CA LEU A 31 11.12 -3.41 5.86
C LEU A 31 10.27 -4.68 6.01
N PRO A 32 10.69 -5.69 6.78
CA PRO A 32 10.02 -6.99 6.79
C PRO A 32 8.55 -6.94 7.22
N LYS A 33 8.21 -6.12 8.22
CA LYS A 33 6.82 -5.99 8.70
C LYS A 33 5.95 -5.23 7.72
N THR A 34 6.46 -4.13 7.18
CA THR A 34 5.78 -3.30 6.18
C THR A 34 5.51 -4.11 4.91
N VAL A 35 6.53 -4.81 4.40
CA VAL A 35 6.40 -5.67 3.22
C VAL A 35 5.39 -6.80 3.46
N ALA A 36 5.44 -7.45 4.63
CA ALA A 36 4.48 -8.51 4.97
C ALA A 36 3.04 -7.97 4.99
N TYR A 37 2.82 -6.78 5.51
CA TYR A 37 1.52 -6.13 5.49
C TYR A 37 1.03 -5.86 4.07
N VAL A 38 1.87 -5.26 3.23
CA VAL A 38 1.52 -4.95 1.83
C VAL A 38 1.25 -6.21 1.03
N LYS A 39 2.06 -7.27 1.20
CA LYS A 39 1.81 -8.58 0.58
C LYS A 39 0.44 -9.13 0.93
N ALA A 40 0.06 -9.08 2.21
CA ALA A 40 -1.26 -9.53 2.65
C ALA A 40 -2.40 -8.75 1.97
N GLN A 41 -2.24 -7.45 1.77
CA GLN A 41 -3.22 -6.64 1.05
C GLN A 41 -3.29 -7.01 -0.44
N LEU A 42 -2.15 -7.20 -1.10
CA LEU A 42 -2.10 -7.62 -2.50
C LEU A 42 -2.72 -9.02 -2.69
N ASP A 43 -2.43 -9.95 -1.78
CA ASP A 43 -3.03 -11.29 -1.78
C ASP A 43 -4.55 -11.22 -1.63
N ALA A 44 -5.06 -10.41 -0.71
CA ALA A 44 -6.50 -10.20 -0.52
C ALA A 44 -7.20 -9.62 -1.75
N MET A 45 -6.48 -8.84 -2.56
CA MET A 45 -6.96 -8.31 -3.83
C MET A 45 -6.74 -9.25 -5.02
N ALA A 46 -6.11 -10.40 -4.81
CA ALA A 46 -5.66 -11.33 -5.87
C ALA A 46 -4.79 -10.63 -6.94
N ILE A 47 -3.92 -9.73 -6.52
CA ILE A 47 -2.95 -9.06 -7.38
C ILE A 47 -1.62 -9.81 -7.29
N PRO A 48 -1.13 -10.40 -8.40
CA PRO A 48 0.18 -11.04 -8.41
C PRO A 48 1.28 -10.00 -8.25
N TYR A 49 2.34 -10.36 -7.53
CA TYR A 49 3.47 -9.47 -7.28
C TYR A 49 4.80 -10.21 -7.32
N GLN A 50 5.88 -9.46 -7.51
CA GLN A 50 7.25 -9.91 -7.39
C GLN A 50 7.96 -9.17 -6.26
N GLU A 51 8.81 -9.88 -5.55
CA GLU A 51 9.70 -9.30 -4.53
C GLU A 51 11.01 -8.86 -5.18
N LEU A 52 11.44 -7.66 -4.85
CA LEU A 52 12.69 -7.06 -5.29
C LEU A 52 13.49 -6.56 -4.08
N VAL A 53 14.74 -6.17 -4.29
CA VAL A 53 15.61 -5.57 -3.25
C VAL A 53 15.66 -6.47 -1.99
N ASN A 54 16.00 -7.73 -2.18
CA ASN A 54 16.08 -8.73 -1.10
C ASN A 54 14.77 -8.85 -0.27
N GLY A 55 13.62 -8.74 -0.95
CA GLY A 55 12.32 -8.82 -0.30
C GLY A 55 11.83 -7.51 0.35
N ASN A 56 12.52 -6.40 0.12
CA ASN A 56 12.15 -5.10 0.71
C ASN A 56 11.43 -4.16 -0.27
N ALA A 57 11.14 -4.62 -1.47
CA ALA A 57 10.31 -3.92 -2.44
C ALA A 57 9.37 -4.90 -3.15
N LEU A 58 8.24 -4.41 -3.60
CA LEU A 58 7.21 -5.19 -4.27
C LEU A 58 6.80 -4.51 -5.58
N VAL A 59 6.57 -5.31 -6.61
CA VAL A 59 5.94 -4.86 -7.86
C VAL A 59 4.72 -5.70 -8.13
N GLY A 60 3.54 -5.12 -7.97
CA GLY A 60 2.27 -5.74 -8.33
C GLY A 60 1.88 -5.43 -9.77
N LEU A 61 1.21 -6.34 -10.44
CA LEU A 61 0.74 -6.17 -11.81
C LEU A 61 -0.77 -6.37 -11.90
N ILE A 62 -1.47 -5.34 -12.34
CA ILE A 62 -2.89 -5.40 -12.68
C ILE A 62 -3.03 -5.39 -14.20
N LYS A 63 -3.51 -6.49 -14.76
CA LYS A 63 -3.79 -6.56 -16.20
C LYS A 63 -5.10 -5.85 -16.51
N GLY A 64 -5.04 -4.88 -17.41
CA GLY A 64 -6.22 -4.21 -17.95
C GLY A 64 -7.01 -5.09 -18.91
N GLY A 65 -8.19 -4.62 -19.30
CA GLY A 65 -9.09 -5.35 -20.20
C GLY A 65 -8.83 -5.15 -21.70
N HIS A 66 -7.99 -4.21 -22.06
CA HIS A 66 -7.73 -3.86 -23.45
C HIS A 66 -6.23 -3.67 -23.70
N PRO A 67 -5.74 -3.94 -24.91
CA PRO A 67 -4.38 -3.60 -25.29
C PRO A 67 -4.11 -2.10 -25.13
N GLY A 68 -2.94 -1.75 -24.63
CA GLY A 68 -2.58 -0.36 -24.39
C GLY A 68 -1.24 -0.20 -23.71
N LYS A 69 -0.97 1.02 -23.27
CA LYS A 69 0.25 1.35 -22.54
C LYS A 69 0.19 0.85 -21.11
N THR A 70 1.35 0.56 -20.52
CA THR A 70 1.50 0.27 -19.11
C THR A 70 1.77 1.55 -18.34
N LEU A 71 1.00 1.78 -17.28
CA LEU A 71 1.23 2.83 -16.31
C LEU A 71 1.90 2.24 -15.07
N ALA A 72 2.99 2.84 -14.64
CA ALA A 72 3.63 2.52 -13.37
C ALA A 72 3.33 3.61 -12.34
N ILE A 73 2.94 3.21 -11.13
CA ILE A 73 2.73 4.11 -9.99
C ILE A 73 3.63 3.63 -8.86
N ARG A 74 4.32 4.55 -8.19
CA ARG A 74 5.26 4.26 -7.12
C ARG A 74 4.79 4.85 -5.79
N ALA A 75 5.03 4.13 -4.70
CA ALA A 75 5.01 4.64 -3.34
C ALA A 75 6.24 4.13 -2.58
N ASP A 76 6.74 4.93 -1.66
CA ASP A 76 7.79 4.58 -0.72
C ASP A 76 7.19 4.05 0.59
N MET A 77 7.96 3.26 1.36
CA MET A 77 7.43 2.52 2.49
C MET A 77 8.24 2.69 3.79
N ASP A 78 9.38 3.38 3.74
CA ASP A 78 10.24 3.55 4.91
C ASP A 78 9.77 4.67 5.83
N GLY A 79 10.13 4.55 7.10
CA GLY A 79 9.93 5.57 8.13
C GLY A 79 11.21 6.33 8.45
N LEU A 80 11.15 7.14 9.50
CA LEU A 80 12.27 7.95 10.00
C LEU A 80 12.64 7.55 11.43
N PRO A 81 13.91 7.70 11.83
CA PRO A 81 14.39 7.40 13.19
C PRO A 81 13.99 8.52 14.16
N ILE A 82 12.72 8.77 14.29
CA ILE A 82 12.12 9.81 15.12
C ILE A 82 11.17 9.15 16.11
N GLN A 83 11.24 9.57 17.37
CA GLN A 83 10.27 9.14 18.39
C GLN A 83 8.92 9.85 18.15
N GLU A 84 7.87 9.08 18.02
CA GLU A 84 6.52 9.65 17.89
C GLU A 84 5.99 10.15 19.24
N GLU A 85 5.46 11.36 19.23
CA GLU A 85 4.89 12.05 20.40
C GLU A 85 3.43 12.49 20.17
N THR A 86 2.74 11.88 19.21
CA THR A 86 1.38 12.29 18.83
C THR A 86 0.32 11.86 19.84
N GLY A 87 0.55 10.81 20.60
CA GLY A 87 -0.45 10.25 21.53
C GLY A 87 -1.68 9.64 20.86
N LEU A 88 -1.62 9.35 19.56
CA LEU A 88 -2.72 8.76 18.80
C LEU A 88 -2.89 7.27 19.13
N GLU A 89 -4.11 6.74 18.95
CA GLU A 89 -4.41 5.31 19.15
C GLU A 89 -3.57 4.39 18.27
N PHE A 90 -3.17 4.88 17.09
CA PHE A 90 -2.33 4.15 16.13
C PHE A 90 -0.87 4.65 16.11
N THR A 91 -0.39 5.11 17.26
CA THR A 91 1.02 5.50 17.47
C THR A 91 1.97 4.35 17.11
N SER A 92 3.15 4.72 16.61
CA SER A 92 4.23 3.77 16.27
C SER A 92 4.57 2.84 17.44
N GLN A 93 4.80 1.58 17.11
CA GLN A 93 5.19 0.52 18.04
C GLN A 93 6.67 0.12 17.91
N THR A 94 7.45 0.81 17.05
CA THR A 94 8.83 0.40 16.70
C THR A 94 9.91 1.36 17.20
N GLY A 95 9.57 2.49 17.80
CA GLY A 95 10.54 3.53 18.17
C GLY A 95 10.95 4.44 17.00
N ASN A 96 10.45 4.19 15.79
CA ASN A 96 10.56 5.05 14.61
C ASN A 96 9.22 5.70 14.32
N MET A 97 9.13 6.57 13.33
CA MET A 97 7.88 7.23 12.97
C MET A 97 7.75 7.41 11.45
N HIS A 98 6.55 7.25 10.93
CA HIS A 98 6.17 7.74 9.60
C HIS A 98 5.93 9.26 9.62
N ALA A 99 7.00 10.02 9.87
CA ALA A 99 6.90 11.49 10.01
C ALA A 99 6.91 12.22 8.65
N CYS A 100 7.31 11.54 7.58
CA CYS A 100 7.27 12.09 6.21
C CYS A 100 5.94 11.80 5.50
N GLY A 101 5.22 10.74 5.91
CA GLY A 101 3.95 10.36 5.30
C GLY A 101 3.99 9.21 4.30
N HIS A 102 5.06 8.40 4.29
CA HIS A 102 5.17 7.26 3.39
C HIS A 102 4.12 6.17 3.67
N ASP A 103 3.62 6.04 4.89
CA ASP A 103 2.44 5.25 5.24
C ASP A 103 1.19 5.70 4.45
N GLY A 104 1.00 7.01 4.30
CA GLY A 104 -0.04 7.59 3.46
C GLY A 104 0.17 7.30 1.99
N HIS A 105 1.40 7.41 1.48
CA HIS A 105 1.74 7.07 0.09
C HIS A 105 1.40 5.61 -0.21
N THR A 106 1.82 4.69 0.65
CA THR A 106 1.54 3.26 0.50
C THR A 106 0.04 2.97 0.58
N ALA A 107 -0.68 3.57 1.53
CA ALA A 107 -2.12 3.39 1.67
C ALA A 107 -2.90 3.90 0.44
N MET A 108 -2.50 5.05 -0.11
CA MET A 108 -3.09 5.60 -1.33
C MET A 108 -2.83 4.69 -2.54
N LEU A 109 -1.62 4.13 -2.66
CA LEU A 109 -1.30 3.21 -3.76
C LEU A 109 -2.08 1.89 -3.65
N LEU A 110 -2.22 1.35 -2.45
CA LEU A 110 -3.09 0.19 -2.19
C LEU A 110 -4.55 0.50 -2.56
N GLY A 111 -5.05 1.70 -2.24
CA GLY A 111 -6.37 2.15 -2.65
C GLY A 111 -6.51 2.24 -4.18
N ALA A 112 -5.53 2.80 -4.88
CA ALA A 112 -5.51 2.84 -6.33
C ALA A 112 -5.50 1.43 -6.94
N ALA A 113 -4.72 0.52 -6.36
CA ALA A 113 -4.70 -0.89 -6.77
C ALA A 113 -6.05 -1.57 -6.56
N ARG A 114 -6.73 -1.30 -5.44
CA ARG A 114 -8.07 -1.79 -5.14
C ARG A 114 -9.09 -1.34 -6.18
N GLY A 115 -9.09 -0.04 -6.50
CA GLY A 115 -9.94 0.55 -7.53
C GLY A 115 -9.66 -0.02 -8.91
N GLY A 116 -8.40 -0.11 -9.31
CA GLY A 116 -7.98 -0.68 -10.58
C GLY A 116 -8.35 -2.16 -10.71
N ARG A 117 -8.19 -2.95 -9.64
CA ARG A 117 -8.58 -4.38 -9.63
C ARG A 117 -10.09 -4.57 -9.73
N ALA A 118 -10.86 -3.72 -9.06
CA ALA A 118 -12.33 -3.78 -9.12
C ALA A 118 -12.88 -3.45 -10.52
N THR A 119 -12.14 -2.67 -11.30
CA THR A 119 -12.54 -2.25 -12.66
C THR A 119 -11.90 -3.08 -13.77
N ALA A 120 -10.87 -3.85 -13.46
CA ALA A 120 -10.26 -4.76 -14.41
C ALA A 120 -11.21 -5.92 -14.71
N PRO A 121 -11.43 -6.28 -15.99
CA PRO A 121 -12.22 -7.45 -16.32
C PRO A 121 -11.57 -8.69 -15.71
N VAL A 122 -12.40 -9.52 -15.08
CA VAL A 122 -11.95 -10.82 -14.60
C VAL A 122 -11.58 -11.64 -15.83
N ALA A 123 -10.30 -11.99 -15.97
CA ALA A 123 -9.89 -12.93 -17.00
C ALA A 123 -10.66 -14.23 -16.74
N ARG A 124 -11.63 -14.53 -17.59
CA ARG A 124 -12.27 -15.86 -17.59
C ARG A 124 -11.18 -16.87 -17.95
N ARG A 125 -10.91 -17.78 -17.03
CA ARG A 125 -10.07 -18.94 -17.32
C ARG A 125 -10.78 -19.86 -18.29
#